data_7a14c483ce9337c5cd1c459de162b545
#
_entry.id   7a14c483ce9337c5cd1c459de162b545
#
_cell.length_a   1.000
_cell.length_b   1.000
_cell.length_c   1.000
_cell.angle_alpha   90.00
_cell.angle_beta   90.00
_cell.angle_gamma   90.00
#
_symmetry.space_group_name_H-M   'P 1'
#
loop_
_entity.id
_entity.type
_entity.pdbx_description
1 polymer ?
#
loop_
_entity_poly.entity_id
_entity_poly.type
_entity_poly.pdbx_seq_one_letter_code
_entity_poly.pdbx_strand_id
1 'polypeptide(L)'
;MLALTAVTGSAVFQFLRILFGRMYGGVFSLGLFALGLFVFGGIWPLDTTPAPLRLLHNFHPMSYTRDAFMRVTDGLYDATFWGGLGGLLVFALLSTGLSLVIYASRRRGAANELDEEIEYVKKARLGEEPAALAN
;
A
#
# COMPACT_ATOMS: atom_id res chain seq x y z
N MET A 1 -18.81 -7.89 1.46
CA MET A 1 -18.27 -6.70 2.15
C MET A 1 -17.04 -7.04 2.99
N LEU A 2 -17.17 -7.81 4.07
CA LEU A 2 -16.03 -8.09 4.97
C LEU A 2 -14.78 -8.66 4.26
N ALA A 3 -14.98 -9.58 3.30
CA ALA A 3 -13.87 -10.13 2.53
C ALA A 3 -13.16 -9.06 1.70
N LEU A 4 -13.88 -8.16 1.04
CA LEU A 4 -13.30 -7.07 0.26
C LEU A 4 -12.54 -6.09 1.15
N THR A 5 -13.10 -5.73 2.32
CA THR A 5 -12.41 -4.90 3.32
C THR A 5 -11.10 -5.53 3.78
N ALA A 6 -11.11 -6.84 4.09
CA ALA A 6 -9.91 -7.57 4.49
C ALA A 6 -8.85 -7.61 3.38
N VAL A 7 -9.26 -7.86 2.14
CA VAL A 7 -8.35 -7.84 0.98
C VAL A 7 -7.76 -6.44 0.78
N THR A 8 -8.59 -5.40 0.82
CA THR A 8 -8.12 -4.01 0.67
C THR A 8 -7.15 -3.62 1.79
N GLY A 9 -7.48 -3.95 3.04
CA GLY A 9 -6.60 -3.70 4.19
C GLY A 9 -5.26 -4.42 4.05
N SER A 10 -5.28 -5.70 3.64
CA SER A 10 -4.06 -6.48 3.40
C SER A 10 -3.21 -5.89 2.27
N ALA A 11 -3.84 -5.45 1.18
CA ALA A 11 -3.14 -4.84 0.04
C ALA A 11 -2.47 -3.52 0.43
N VAL A 12 -3.17 -2.66 1.18
CA VAL A 12 -2.61 -1.39 1.69
C VAL A 12 -1.47 -1.66 2.68
N PHE A 13 -1.64 -2.61 3.59
CA PHE A 13 -0.58 -3.01 4.53
C PHE A 13 0.67 -3.50 3.80
N GLN A 14 0.49 -4.36 2.81
CA GLN A 14 1.60 -4.90 2.02
C GLN A 14 2.30 -3.79 1.21
N PHE A 15 1.55 -2.87 0.62
CA PHE A 15 2.10 -1.72 -0.09
C PHE A 15 2.96 -0.84 0.82
N LEU A 16 2.47 -0.46 2.00
CA LEU A 16 3.22 0.33 2.96
C LEU A 16 4.49 -0.38 3.44
N ARG A 17 4.42 -1.70 3.64
CA ARG A 17 5.58 -2.49 4.02
C ARG A 17 6.65 -2.56 2.93
N ILE A 18 6.25 -2.62 1.66
CA ILE A 18 7.17 -2.58 0.52
C ILE A 18 7.79 -1.18 0.38
N LEU A 19 7.01 -0.13 0.61
CA LEU A 19 7.44 1.26 0.46
C LEU A 19 8.43 1.67 1.56
N PHE A 20 8.06 1.47 2.83
CA PHE A 20 8.81 1.94 4.01
C PHE A 20 9.70 0.87 4.66
N GLY A 21 9.71 -0.34 4.11
CA GLY A 21 10.43 -1.47 4.69
C GLY A 21 9.65 -2.19 5.80
N ARG A 22 10.25 -3.27 6.31
CA ARG A 22 9.56 -4.20 7.22
C ARG A 22 9.18 -3.57 8.55
N MET A 23 10.06 -2.76 9.13
CA MET A 23 9.87 -2.17 10.46
C MET A 23 8.96 -0.94 10.39
N TYR A 24 9.35 0.07 9.63
CA TYR A 24 8.60 1.33 9.53
C TYR A 24 7.25 1.16 8.84
N GLY A 25 7.18 0.30 7.84
CA GLY A 25 5.91 -0.01 7.16
C GLY A 25 4.89 -0.67 8.09
N GLY A 26 5.35 -1.52 9.02
CA GLY A 26 4.48 -2.11 10.05
C GLY A 26 3.93 -1.08 11.02
N VAL A 27 4.78 -0.21 11.56
CA VAL A 27 4.38 0.86 12.49
C VAL A 27 3.43 1.84 11.82
N PHE A 28 3.75 2.25 10.58
CA PHE A 28 2.90 3.17 9.83
C PHE A 28 1.53 2.57 9.49
N SER A 29 1.50 1.29 9.13
CA SER A 29 0.25 0.56 8.87
C SER A 29 -0.61 0.44 10.11
N LEU A 30 0.00 0.17 11.27
CA LEU A 30 -0.71 0.12 12.54
C LEU A 30 -1.30 1.49 12.91
N GLY A 31 -0.52 2.56 12.72
CA GLY A 31 -0.99 3.94 12.93
C GLY A 31 -2.15 4.31 12.01
N LEU A 32 -2.04 3.95 10.72
CA LEU A 32 -3.10 4.18 9.74
C LEU A 32 -4.37 3.38 10.09
N PHE A 33 -4.21 2.13 10.52
CA PHE A 33 -5.32 1.29 10.95
C PHE A 33 -6.00 1.86 12.21
N ALA A 34 -5.23 2.28 13.22
CA ALA A 34 -5.75 2.91 14.42
C ALA A 34 -6.50 4.21 14.10
N LEU A 35 -5.91 5.08 13.26
CA LEU A 35 -6.56 6.29 12.78
C LEU A 35 -7.87 5.96 12.05
N GLY A 36 -7.85 4.95 11.19
CA GLY A 36 -9.02 4.45 10.47
C GLY A 36 -10.13 4.00 11.42
N LEU A 37 -9.78 3.23 12.43
CA LEU A 37 -10.74 2.71 13.40
C LEU A 37 -11.37 3.83 14.26
N PHE A 38 -10.55 4.73 14.80
CA PHE A 38 -11.01 5.77 15.73
C PHE A 38 -11.71 6.91 15.01
N VAL A 39 -11.16 7.40 13.89
CA VAL A 39 -11.66 8.60 13.21
C VAL A 39 -12.67 8.24 12.13
N PHE A 40 -12.39 7.23 11.30
CA PHE A 40 -13.20 6.91 10.13
C PHE A 40 -14.12 5.70 10.33
N GLY A 41 -13.86 4.87 11.34
CA GLY A 41 -14.65 3.69 11.69
C GLY A 41 -16.00 3.96 12.35
N GLY A 42 -16.33 5.24 12.62
CA GLY A 42 -17.60 5.65 13.19
C GLY A 42 -17.64 5.79 14.71
N ILE A 43 -16.50 5.60 15.38
CA ILE A 43 -16.38 5.84 16.83
C ILE A 43 -16.45 7.35 17.12
N TRP A 44 -15.85 8.15 16.24
CA TRP A 44 -15.85 9.61 16.36
C TRP A 44 -16.79 10.26 15.35
N PRO A 45 -17.66 11.22 15.76
CA PRO A 45 -18.55 11.92 14.82
C PRO A 45 -17.73 12.76 13.83
N LEU A 46 -18.05 12.63 12.54
CA LEU A 46 -17.36 13.36 11.46
C LEU A 46 -17.50 14.88 11.60
N ASP A 47 -18.61 15.36 12.16
CA ASP A 47 -18.91 16.78 12.32
C ASP A 47 -17.97 17.48 13.33
N THR A 48 -17.44 16.73 14.28
CA THR A 48 -16.48 17.23 15.29
C THR A 48 -15.02 17.06 14.88
N THR A 49 -14.79 16.43 13.71
CA THR A 49 -13.44 16.14 13.24
C THR A 49 -12.78 17.38 12.62
N PRO A 50 -11.53 17.71 12.99
CA PRO A 50 -10.79 18.84 12.41
C PRO A 50 -10.71 18.76 10.88
N ALA A 51 -10.70 19.92 10.21
CA ALA A 51 -10.72 20.04 8.76
C ALA A 51 -9.67 19.18 8.02
N PRO A 52 -8.40 19.07 8.45
CA PRO A 52 -7.42 18.26 7.77
C PRO A 52 -7.74 16.74 7.82
N LEU A 53 -8.32 16.26 8.92
CA LEU A 53 -8.72 14.87 9.05
C LEU A 53 -9.97 14.56 8.23
N ARG A 54 -10.86 15.56 8.02
CA ARG A 54 -12.03 15.42 7.13
C ARG A 54 -11.62 15.27 5.67
N LEU A 55 -10.56 15.95 5.23
CA LEU A 55 -9.98 15.73 3.91
C LEU A 55 -9.42 14.31 3.76
N LEU A 56 -8.78 13.80 4.82
CA LEU A 56 -8.22 12.45 4.83
C LEU A 56 -9.30 11.35 4.75
N HIS A 57 -10.52 11.65 5.18
CA HIS A 57 -11.66 10.74 5.10
C HIS A 57 -11.87 10.18 3.68
N ASN A 58 -11.78 11.03 2.67
CA ASN A 58 -11.98 10.65 1.27
C ASN A 58 -10.85 9.75 0.72
N PHE A 59 -9.69 9.76 1.36
CA PHE A 59 -8.51 8.98 0.96
C PHE A 59 -8.28 7.74 1.83
N HIS A 60 -9.13 7.50 2.84
CA HIS A 60 -8.94 6.38 3.75
C HIS A 60 -9.88 5.21 3.41
N PRO A 61 -9.37 3.99 3.20
CA PRO A 61 -10.21 2.84 2.79
C PRO A 61 -11.29 2.48 3.83
N MET A 62 -11.06 2.79 5.11
CA MET A 62 -12.01 2.49 6.19
C MET A 62 -13.29 3.34 6.10
N SER A 63 -13.22 4.55 5.54
CA SER A 63 -14.40 5.40 5.32
C SER A 63 -15.37 4.77 4.32
N TYR A 64 -14.84 4.22 3.22
CA TYR A 64 -15.65 3.50 2.23
C TYR A 64 -16.28 2.24 2.80
N THR A 65 -15.53 1.52 3.67
CA THR A 65 -16.07 0.35 4.40
C THR A 65 -17.24 0.75 5.28
N ARG A 66 -17.07 1.81 6.07
CA ARG A 66 -18.12 2.33 6.95
C ARG A 66 -19.36 2.73 6.18
N ASP A 67 -19.20 3.56 5.16
CA ASP A 67 -20.33 4.09 4.40
C ASP A 67 -21.11 2.97 3.71
N ALA A 68 -20.41 2.02 3.10
CA ALA A 68 -21.05 0.86 2.50
C ALA A 68 -21.69 -0.06 3.55
N PHE A 69 -21.09 -0.23 4.74
CA PHE A 69 -21.66 -1.05 5.80
C PHE A 69 -22.94 -0.43 6.39
N MET A 70 -22.93 0.88 6.65
CA MET A 70 -24.11 1.59 7.13
C MET A 70 -25.27 1.45 6.16
N ARG A 71 -25.02 1.59 4.84
CA ARG A 71 -26.07 1.42 3.82
C ARG A 71 -26.63 0.01 3.76
N VAL A 72 -25.78 -1.01 3.91
CA VAL A 72 -26.26 -2.41 4.00
C VAL A 72 -27.14 -2.63 5.22
N THR A 73 -26.77 -2.06 6.36
CA THR A 73 -27.54 -2.18 7.60
C THR A 73 -28.92 -1.51 7.48
N ASP A 74 -29.00 -0.41 6.74
CA ASP A 74 -30.24 0.30 6.45
C ASP A 74 -31.05 -0.37 5.32
N GLY A 75 -30.53 -1.44 4.71
CA GLY A 75 -31.16 -2.10 3.56
C GLY A 75 -31.12 -1.29 2.26
N LEU A 76 -30.27 -0.26 2.18
CA LEU A 76 -30.16 0.65 1.06
C LEU A 76 -28.97 0.26 0.16
N TYR A 77 -29.28 -0.07 -1.10
CA TYR A 77 -28.26 -0.38 -2.11
C TYR A 77 -28.19 0.76 -3.13
N ASP A 78 -27.97 1.97 -2.63
CA ASP A 78 -27.91 3.19 -3.40
C ASP A 78 -26.53 3.47 -4.01
N ALA A 79 -26.39 4.65 -4.64
CA ALA A 79 -25.12 5.08 -5.24
C ALA A 79 -23.97 5.17 -4.22
N THR A 80 -24.28 5.48 -2.95
CA THR A 80 -23.29 5.56 -1.87
C THR A 80 -22.75 4.18 -1.52
N PHE A 81 -23.62 3.17 -1.48
CA PHE A 81 -23.20 1.77 -1.29
C PHE A 81 -22.25 1.31 -2.40
N TRP A 82 -22.66 1.50 -3.67
CA TRP A 82 -21.83 1.10 -4.80
C TRP A 82 -20.56 1.92 -4.92
N GLY A 83 -20.59 3.20 -4.56
CA GLY A 83 -19.41 4.06 -4.45
C GLY A 83 -18.42 3.57 -3.41
N GLY A 84 -18.90 3.15 -2.23
CA GLY A 84 -18.08 2.56 -1.19
C GLY A 84 -17.41 1.27 -1.64
N LEU A 85 -18.16 0.38 -2.28
CA LEU A 85 -17.63 -0.88 -2.82
C LEU A 85 -16.60 -0.62 -3.93
N GLY A 86 -16.91 0.30 -4.85
CA GLY A 86 -16.00 0.71 -5.92
C GLY A 86 -14.73 1.34 -5.38
N GLY A 87 -14.82 2.20 -4.39
CA GLY A 87 -13.69 2.82 -3.71
C GLY A 87 -12.75 1.79 -3.10
N LEU A 88 -13.27 0.81 -2.37
CA LEU A 88 -12.48 -0.29 -1.81
C LEU A 88 -11.77 -1.09 -2.89
N LEU A 89 -12.45 -1.38 -4.00
CA LEU A 89 -11.88 -2.13 -5.11
C LEU A 89 -10.75 -1.35 -5.79
N VAL A 90 -10.93 -0.05 -6.01
CA VAL A 90 -9.90 0.84 -6.55
C VAL A 90 -8.69 0.88 -5.63
N PHE A 91 -8.88 1.03 -4.32
CA PHE A 91 -7.77 0.99 -3.35
C PHE A 91 -7.02 -0.35 -3.37
N ALA A 92 -7.72 -1.47 -3.44
CA ALA A 92 -7.11 -2.79 -3.53
C ALA A 92 -6.27 -2.94 -4.80
N LEU A 93 -6.83 -2.54 -5.96
CA LEU A 93 -6.14 -2.63 -7.24
C LEU A 93 -4.92 -1.70 -7.31
N LEU A 94 -5.05 -0.45 -6.86
CA LEU A 94 -3.94 0.51 -6.84
C LEU A 94 -2.82 0.04 -5.92
N SER A 95 -3.14 -0.37 -4.69
CA SER A 95 -2.15 -0.84 -3.73
C SER A 95 -1.42 -2.09 -4.22
N THR A 96 -2.14 -3.03 -4.81
CA THR A 96 -1.56 -4.25 -5.39
C THR A 96 -0.72 -3.92 -6.62
N GLY A 97 -1.23 -3.10 -7.54
CA GLY A 97 -0.51 -2.71 -8.76
C GLY A 97 0.79 -1.98 -8.46
N LEU A 98 0.75 -0.98 -7.57
CA LEU A 98 1.95 -0.26 -7.12
C LEU A 98 2.95 -1.19 -6.42
N SER A 99 2.48 -2.13 -5.60
CA SER A 99 3.32 -3.14 -4.96
C SER A 99 4.05 -4.00 -5.97
N LEU A 100 3.35 -4.45 -7.01
CA LEU A 100 3.94 -5.26 -8.09
C LEU A 100 4.98 -4.46 -8.89
N VAL A 101 4.70 -3.20 -9.20
CA VAL A 101 5.65 -2.33 -9.93
C VAL A 101 6.93 -2.12 -9.12
N ILE A 102 6.81 -1.79 -7.83
CA ILE A 102 7.97 -1.60 -6.95
C ILE A 102 8.76 -2.90 -6.81
N TYR A 103 8.07 -4.03 -6.64
CA TYR A 103 8.72 -5.34 -6.55
C TYR A 103 9.46 -5.70 -7.84
N ALA A 104 8.83 -5.48 -8.99
CA ALA A 104 9.44 -5.75 -10.29
C ALA A 104 10.68 -4.88 -10.55
N SER A 105 10.64 -3.58 -10.20
CA SER A 105 11.79 -2.68 -10.34
C SER A 105 12.94 -3.07 -9.41
N ARG A 106 12.66 -3.44 -8.16
CA ARG A 106 13.70 -3.93 -7.23
C ARG A 106 14.34 -5.24 -7.70
N ARG A 107 13.55 -6.15 -8.25
CA ARG A 107 14.07 -7.41 -8.79
C ARG A 107 14.98 -7.18 -9.99
N ARG A 108 14.65 -6.24 -10.87
CA ARG A 108 15.53 -5.87 -12.00
C ARG A 108 16.84 -5.25 -11.53
N GLY A 109 16.80 -4.36 -10.53
CA GLY A 109 18.01 -3.80 -9.93
C GLY A 109 18.93 -4.89 -9.37
N ALA A 110 18.41 -5.79 -8.57
CA ALA A 110 19.18 -6.90 -8.00
C ALA A 110 19.73 -7.86 -9.07
N ALA A 111 19.02 -8.08 -10.18
CA ALA A 111 19.53 -8.90 -11.28
C ALA A 111 20.71 -8.22 -11.98
N ASN A 112 20.64 -6.91 -12.22
CA ASN A 112 21.73 -6.17 -12.85
C ASN A 112 22.99 -6.15 -11.95
N GLU A 113 22.85 -5.94 -10.64
CA GLU A 113 23.97 -6.02 -9.69
C GLU A 113 24.63 -7.39 -9.72
N LEU A 114 23.85 -8.46 -9.78
CA LEU A 114 24.37 -9.82 -9.86
C LEU A 114 25.13 -10.07 -11.18
N ASP A 115 24.61 -9.58 -12.29
CA ASP A 115 25.26 -9.72 -13.60
C ASP A 115 26.60 -8.96 -13.64
N GLU A 116 26.68 -7.75 -13.05
CA GLU A 116 27.91 -6.97 -12.91
C GLU A 116 28.93 -7.72 -12.05
N GLU A 117 28.49 -8.30 -10.92
CA GLU A 117 29.36 -9.06 -10.03
C GLU A 117 29.92 -10.32 -10.71
N ILE A 118 29.09 -11.04 -11.47
CA ILE A 118 29.50 -12.21 -12.27
C ILE A 118 30.52 -11.79 -13.33
N GLU A 119 30.31 -10.69 -14.03
CA GLU A 119 31.23 -10.18 -15.03
C GLU A 119 32.59 -9.80 -14.41
N TYR A 120 32.57 -9.13 -13.26
CA TYR A 120 33.76 -8.78 -12.50
C TYR A 120 34.57 -10.02 -12.10
N VAL A 121 33.92 -11.02 -11.54
CA VAL A 121 34.57 -12.28 -11.15
C VAL A 121 35.14 -13.01 -12.36
N LYS A 122 34.42 -12.97 -13.48
CA LYS A 122 34.88 -13.59 -14.73
C LYS A 122 36.14 -12.92 -15.28
N LYS A 123 36.19 -11.56 -15.28
CA LYS A 123 37.36 -10.79 -15.71
C LYS A 123 38.56 -11.05 -14.78
N ALA A 124 38.34 -11.05 -13.47
CA ALA A 124 39.39 -11.37 -12.51
C ALA A 124 39.95 -12.79 -12.68
N ARG A 125 39.10 -13.75 -13.05
CA ARG A 125 39.52 -15.14 -13.28
C ARG A 125 40.31 -15.32 -14.58
N LEU A 126 40.06 -14.46 -15.58
CA LEU A 126 40.76 -14.47 -16.87
C LEU A 126 42.10 -13.67 -16.81
N GLY A 127 42.45 -13.07 -15.69
CA GLY A 127 43.67 -12.25 -15.51
C GLY A 127 43.60 -10.89 -16.23
N GLU A 128 42.42 -10.48 -16.66
CA GLU A 128 42.17 -9.13 -17.19
C GLU A 128 42.06 -8.17 -16.01
N GLU A 129 43.06 -7.33 -15.82
CA GLU A 129 43.09 -6.34 -14.73
C GLU A 129 41.86 -5.40 -14.86
N PRO A 130 41.05 -5.24 -13.80
CA PRO A 130 39.91 -4.35 -13.90
C PRO A 130 40.40 -2.92 -14.08
N ALA A 131 40.02 -2.29 -15.17
CA ALA A 131 40.41 -0.93 -15.56
C ALA A 131 40.02 0.18 -14.52
N ALA A 132 39.35 -0.20 -13.43
CA ALA A 132 38.92 0.70 -12.36
C ALA A 132 40.00 1.04 -11.32
N LEU A 133 41.18 0.40 -11.34
CA LEU A 133 42.27 0.69 -10.40
C LEU A 133 43.40 1.56 -11.03
N ALA A 134 43.22 2.05 -12.24
CA ALA A 134 44.22 2.82 -12.99
C ALA A 134 44.04 4.36 -12.95
N ASN A 135 43.22 4.91 -12.02
CA ASN A 135 43.08 6.35 -11.82
C ASN A 135 43.21 6.73 -10.34
#